data_66d5761e8bd56bfea996ab5782f01990
#
_entry.id   66d5761e8bd56bfea996ab5782f01990
#
_cell.length_a   1.000
_cell.length_b   1.000
_cell.length_c   1.000
_cell.angle_alpha   90.00
_cell.angle_beta   90.00
_cell.angle_gamma   90.00
#
_symmetry.space_group_name_H-M   'P 1'
#
loop_
_entity.id
_entity.type
_entity.pdbx_description
1 polymer ?
#
loop_
_entity_poly.entity_id
_entity_poly.type
_entity_poly.pdbx_seq_one_letter_code
_entity_poly.pdbx_strand_id
1 'polypeptide(L)'
;MWKDKTITDETKLWLEKVFISQRADGFFGPGDIERNRQNQIVKIPDLWPNMIMLWCLQSYYEYSNDARVIPFTSKYFKWQASVPDSILLKTYWENSRGGDNLYSIYWLYNHTGEKSLLDIGTKIYKNTADWTQKNNLPNWHNVNIAQSFRAPATY
;
A
#
# COMPACT_ATOMS: atom_id res chain seq x y z
N MET A 1 15.12 22.45 0.79
CA MET A 1 14.43 22.05 -0.43
C MET A 1 12.94 22.40 -0.41
N TRP A 2 12.16 22.12 0.53
CA TRP A 2 10.75 22.52 0.65
C TRP A 2 10.64 23.71 1.59
N LYS A 3 10.77 24.92 1.07
CA LYS A 3 10.70 26.16 1.88
C LYS A 3 9.37 26.92 1.71
N ASP A 4 8.49 26.41 0.85
CA ASP A 4 7.17 27.01 0.69
C ASP A 4 6.27 26.60 1.85
N LYS A 5 5.98 27.56 2.71
CA LYS A 5 5.17 27.37 3.91
C LYS A 5 3.75 26.95 3.57
N THR A 6 3.18 27.47 2.49
CA THR A 6 1.81 27.15 2.08
C THR A 6 1.67 25.68 1.72
N ILE A 7 2.59 25.14 0.87
CA ILE A 7 2.60 23.73 0.50
C ILE A 7 2.83 22.84 1.71
N THR A 8 3.74 23.24 2.60
CA THR A 8 4.04 22.46 3.81
C THR A 8 2.83 22.40 4.75
N ASP A 9 2.15 23.52 4.96
CA ASP A 9 0.98 23.58 5.86
C ASP A 9 -0.19 22.78 5.26
N GLU A 10 -0.41 22.87 3.97
CA GLU A 10 -1.44 22.07 3.29
C GLU A 10 -1.13 20.57 3.33
N THR A 11 0.11 20.19 3.08
CA THR A 11 0.56 18.79 3.21
C THR A 11 0.27 18.23 4.61
N LYS A 12 0.60 18.99 5.66
CA LYS A 12 0.31 18.60 7.05
C LYS A 12 -1.20 18.44 7.30
N LEU A 13 -2.01 19.36 6.77
CA LEU A 13 -3.46 19.27 6.89
C LEU A 13 -4.01 17.96 6.30
N TRP A 14 -3.55 17.58 5.11
CA TRP A 14 -3.96 16.33 4.47
C TRP A 14 -3.46 15.10 5.24
N LEU A 15 -2.23 15.11 5.73
CA LEU A 15 -1.68 14.00 6.53
C LEU A 15 -2.43 13.82 7.85
N GLU A 16 -2.85 14.91 8.52
CA GLU A 16 -3.73 14.81 9.70
C GLU A 16 -5.05 14.10 9.38
N LYS A 17 -5.65 14.38 8.22
CA LYS A 17 -6.86 13.66 7.78
C LYS A 17 -6.58 12.18 7.53
N VAL A 18 -5.42 11.84 6.97
CA VAL A 18 -5.00 10.45 6.79
C VAL A 18 -4.86 9.74 8.16
N PHE A 19 -4.17 10.34 9.12
CA PHE A 19 -4.02 9.75 10.46
C PHE A 19 -5.37 9.52 11.15
N ILE A 20 -6.28 10.50 11.08
CA ILE A 20 -7.61 10.39 11.67
C ILE A 20 -8.48 9.33 10.97
N SER A 21 -8.24 9.07 9.67
CA SER A 21 -9.01 8.08 8.90
C SER A 21 -8.73 6.63 9.30
N GLN A 22 -7.68 6.36 10.10
CA GLN A 22 -7.34 5.00 10.48
C GLN A 22 -8.38 4.40 11.42
N ARG A 23 -9.00 3.33 10.97
CA ARG A 23 -10.00 2.58 11.74
C ARG A 23 -9.36 1.80 12.90
N ALA A 24 -10.20 1.31 13.80
CA ALA A 24 -9.75 0.48 14.92
C ALA A 24 -9.02 -0.78 14.50
N ASP A 25 -9.41 -1.39 13.37
CA ASP A 25 -8.77 -2.59 12.79
C ASP A 25 -7.43 -2.31 12.08
N GLY A 26 -7.13 -1.05 11.77
CA GLY A 26 -5.88 -0.64 11.13
C GLY A 26 -6.02 -0.18 9.69
N PHE A 27 -7.13 -0.45 9.00
CA PHE A 27 -7.37 0.11 7.67
C PHE A 27 -7.43 1.63 7.73
N PHE A 28 -7.01 2.30 6.68
CA PHE A 28 -7.12 3.75 6.52
C PHE A 28 -7.47 4.10 5.06
N GLY A 29 -7.93 5.31 4.84
CA GLY A 29 -8.18 5.83 3.49
C GLY A 29 -9.64 5.81 3.09
N PRO A 30 -9.90 5.87 1.76
CA PRO A 30 -11.25 5.98 1.23
C PRO A 30 -12.03 4.75 1.53
N GLY A 31 -12.82 4.35 2.13
CA GLY A 31 -13.63 3.17 2.43
C GLY A 31 -13.71 2.14 1.32
N ASP A 32 -14.64 1.25 1.46
CA ASP A 32 -14.84 0.17 0.52
C ASP A 32 -15.44 0.70 -0.80
N ILE A 33 -14.99 0.12 -1.91
CA ILE A 33 -15.61 0.34 -3.20
C ILE A 33 -16.70 -0.70 -3.48
N GLU A 34 -17.78 -0.26 -4.08
CA GLU A 34 -18.84 -1.14 -4.53
C GLU A 34 -18.49 -1.73 -5.90
N ARG A 35 -18.50 -3.04 -6.01
CA ARG A 35 -18.30 -3.74 -7.28
C ARG A 35 -19.45 -4.69 -7.55
N ASN A 36 -19.97 -4.67 -8.76
CA ASN A 36 -20.93 -5.67 -9.20
C ASN A 36 -20.16 -6.95 -9.59
N ARG A 37 -20.38 -8.03 -8.86
CA ARG A 37 -19.88 -9.36 -9.20
C ARG A 37 -21.05 -10.31 -9.29
N GLN A 38 -21.29 -10.88 -10.47
CA GLN A 38 -22.37 -11.84 -10.69
C GLN A 38 -23.74 -11.33 -10.21
N ASN A 39 -24.06 -10.07 -10.52
CA ASN A 39 -25.27 -9.38 -10.08
C ASN A 39 -25.41 -9.15 -8.56
N GLN A 40 -24.32 -9.28 -7.82
CA GLN A 40 -24.27 -8.92 -6.41
C GLN A 40 -23.34 -7.73 -6.20
N ILE A 41 -23.78 -6.77 -5.39
CA ILE A 41 -22.92 -5.67 -4.96
C ILE A 41 -22.03 -6.17 -3.83
N VAL A 42 -20.72 -6.20 -4.09
CA VAL A 42 -19.71 -6.56 -3.09
C VAL A 42 -18.95 -5.31 -2.71
N LYS A 43 -18.88 -5.04 -1.41
CA LYS A 43 -18.03 -3.98 -0.86
C LYS A 43 -16.67 -4.56 -0.51
N ILE A 44 -15.63 -4.04 -1.14
CA ILE A 44 -14.25 -4.46 -0.90
C ILE A 44 -13.35 -3.23 -0.71
N PRO A 45 -12.35 -3.28 0.18
CA PRO A 45 -11.38 -2.20 0.30
C PRO A 45 -10.65 -2.00 -1.03
N ASP A 46 -10.44 -0.73 -1.42
CA ASP A 46 -9.55 -0.40 -2.52
C ASP A 46 -8.16 -0.09 -1.93
N LEU A 47 -7.21 -0.99 -2.14
CA LEU A 47 -5.87 -0.87 -1.58
C LEU A 47 -4.92 -0.02 -2.44
N TRP A 48 -5.28 0.28 -3.66
CA TRP A 48 -4.41 1.06 -4.54
C TRP A 48 -4.11 2.48 -4.02
N PRO A 49 -5.10 3.29 -3.59
CA PRO A 49 -4.81 4.60 -3.00
C PRO A 49 -3.89 4.52 -1.78
N ASN A 50 -4.03 3.46 -0.98
CA ASN A 50 -3.20 3.23 0.20
C ASN A 50 -1.73 3.01 -0.17
N MET A 51 -1.43 2.31 -1.27
CA MET A 51 -0.05 2.10 -1.73
C MET A 51 0.66 3.41 -2.01
N ILE A 52 -0.03 4.34 -2.67
CA ILE A 52 0.51 5.68 -2.96
C ILE A 52 0.66 6.51 -1.68
N MET A 53 -0.35 6.46 -0.81
CA MET A 53 -0.31 7.21 0.45
C MET A 53 0.80 6.70 1.38
N LEU A 54 1.10 5.40 1.37
CA LEU A 54 2.24 4.86 2.12
C LEU A 54 3.56 5.50 1.69
N TRP A 55 3.77 5.77 0.41
CA TRP A 55 4.97 6.49 -0.06
C TRP A 55 4.99 7.94 0.41
N CYS A 56 3.84 8.61 0.41
CA CYS A 56 3.73 9.96 0.97
C CYS A 56 4.08 9.97 2.46
N LEU A 57 3.59 9.00 3.23
CA LEU A 57 3.88 8.86 4.66
C LEU A 57 5.37 8.58 4.92
N GLN A 58 6.01 7.73 4.11
CA GLN A 58 7.45 7.47 4.20
C GLN A 58 8.25 8.75 3.94
N SER A 59 7.95 9.45 2.83
CA SER A 59 8.61 10.72 2.50
C SER A 59 8.40 11.77 3.59
N TYR A 60 7.22 11.80 4.19
CA TYR A 60 6.93 12.69 5.31
C TYR A 60 7.72 12.32 6.56
N TYR A 61 7.85 11.03 6.85
CA TYR A 61 8.67 10.55 7.97
C TYR A 61 10.13 10.94 7.82
N GLU A 62 10.71 10.69 6.64
CA GLU A 62 12.12 11.04 6.34
C GLU A 62 12.38 12.55 6.44
N TYR A 63 11.35 13.37 6.21
CA TYR A 63 11.46 14.82 6.37
C TYR A 63 11.26 15.30 7.81
N SER A 64 10.28 14.76 8.51
CA SER A 64 9.75 15.32 9.77
C SER A 64 10.11 14.51 11.02
N ASN A 65 10.48 13.23 10.87
CA ASN A 65 10.59 12.26 11.95
C ASN A 65 9.31 12.17 12.81
N ASP A 66 8.13 12.37 12.22
CA ASP A 66 6.86 12.27 12.94
C ASP A 66 6.66 10.85 13.48
N ALA A 67 6.74 10.71 14.80
CA ALA A 67 6.68 9.43 15.49
C ALA A 67 5.38 8.63 15.25
N ARG A 68 4.34 9.26 14.71
CA ARG A 68 3.06 8.61 14.42
C ARG A 68 3.12 7.70 13.19
N VAL A 69 4.01 7.98 12.24
CA VAL A 69 4.06 7.26 10.96
C VAL A 69 4.35 5.77 11.14
N ILE A 70 5.35 5.42 11.94
CA ILE A 70 5.74 4.02 12.16
C ILE A 70 4.59 3.20 12.77
N PRO A 71 3.98 3.57 13.90
CA PRO A 71 2.88 2.78 14.47
C PRO A 71 1.63 2.77 13.58
N PHE A 72 1.34 3.86 12.87
CA PHE A 72 0.24 3.93 11.91
C PHE A 72 0.43 2.91 10.77
N THR A 73 1.61 2.89 10.16
CA THR A 73 1.95 1.98 9.06
C THR A 73 2.00 0.52 9.53
N SER A 74 2.57 0.27 10.72
CA SER A 74 2.58 -1.08 11.34
C SER A 74 1.18 -1.62 11.55
N LYS A 75 0.27 -0.79 12.05
CA LYS A 75 -1.12 -1.16 12.27
C LYS A 75 -1.84 -1.50 10.96
N TYR A 76 -1.58 -0.74 9.90
CA TYR A 76 -2.13 -1.02 8.58
C TYR A 76 -1.63 -2.36 8.01
N PHE A 77 -0.34 -2.67 8.10
CA PHE A 77 0.17 -3.95 7.60
C PHE A 77 -0.30 -5.14 8.44
N LYS A 78 -0.51 -4.98 9.74
CA LYS A 78 -1.18 -6.01 10.57
C LYS A 78 -2.61 -6.27 10.09
N TRP A 79 -3.33 -5.22 9.70
CA TRP A 79 -4.64 -5.37 9.07
C TRP A 79 -4.52 -6.11 7.72
N GLN A 80 -3.59 -5.76 6.83
CA GLN A 80 -3.38 -6.49 5.57
C GLN A 80 -3.04 -7.97 5.81
N ALA A 81 -2.27 -8.29 6.83
CA ALA A 81 -1.97 -9.68 7.22
C ALA A 81 -3.23 -10.48 7.53
N SER A 82 -4.25 -9.85 8.13
CA SER A 82 -5.51 -10.49 8.49
C SER A 82 -6.49 -10.66 7.31
N VAL A 83 -6.29 -9.94 6.21
CA VAL A 83 -7.17 -10.02 5.04
C VAL A 83 -7.03 -11.39 4.38
N PRO A 84 -8.12 -12.14 4.13
CA PRO A 84 -8.05 -13.44 3.47
C PRO A 84 -7.46 -13.34 2.05
N ASP A 85 -6.64 -14.31 1.65
CA ASP A 85 -6.03 -14.37 0.32
C ASP A 85 -7.07 -14.40 -0.83
N SER A 86 -8.28 -14.87 -0.54
CA SER A 86 -9.38 -14.90 -1.50
C SER A 86 -9.87 -13.52 -1.95
N ILE A 87 -9.59 -12.48 -1.17
CA ILE A 87 -10.00 -11.10 -1.46
C ILE A 87 -8.82 -10.12 -1.55
N LEU A 88 -7.65 -10.48 -1.01
CA LEU A 88 -6.46 -9.63 -1.00
C LEU A 88 -5.93 -9.42 -2.43
N LEU A 89 -5.80 -8.17 -2.86
CA LEU A 89 -5.25 -7.77 -4.16
C LEU A 89 -5.96 -8.45 -5.36
N LYS A 90 -7.27 -8.61 -5.30
CA LYS A 90 -8.04 -9.30 -6.38
C LYS A 90 -8.66 -8.37 -7.40
N THR A 91 -8.57 -7.05 -7.24
CA THR A 91 -8.96 -6.11 -8.28
C THR A 91 -7.84 -5.96 -9.29
N TYR A 92 -8.16 -5.55 -10.52
CA TYR A 92 -7.17 -5.40 -11.59
C TYR A 92 -6.00 -4.48 -11.19
N TRP A 93 -6.32 -3.32 -10.63
CA TRP A 93 -5.31 -2.33 -10.27
C TRP A 93 -4.45 -2.77 -9.07
N GLU A 94 -5.08 -3.33 -8.06
CA GLU A 94 -4.39 -3.82 -6.86
C GLU A 94 -3.46 -4.99 -7.17
N ASN A 95 -3.96 -5.96 -7.95
CA ASN A 95 -3.17 -7.11 -8.34
C ASN A 95 -1.97 -6.69 -9.18
N SER A 96 -2.19 -5.82 -10.16
CA SER A 96 -1.11 -5.33 -11.02
C SER A 96 -0.03 -4.58 -10.25
N ARG A 97 -0.41 -3.80 -9.22
CA ARG A 97 0.46 -2.87 -8.48
C ARG A 97 0.81 -3.31 -7.07
N GLY A 98 0.42 -4.51 -6.67
CA GLY A 98 0.66 -5.00 -5.31
C GLY A 98 2.12 -4.98 -4.87
N GLY A 99 3.05 -5.01 -5.82
CA GLY A 99 4.48 -4.83 -5.57
C GLY A 99 4.86 -3.51 -4.89
N ASP A 100 4.05 -2.47 -5.00
CA ASP A 100 4.28 -1.21 -4.30
C ASP A 100 4.15 -1.37 -2.77
N ASN A 101 3.32 -2.30 -2.30
CA ASN A 101 3.27 -2.66 -0.88
C ASN A 101 4.59 -3.26 -0.38
N LEU A 102 5.28 -4.05 -1.22
CA LEU A 102 6.56 -4.68 -0.83
C LEU A 102 7.59 -3.62 -0.46
N TYR A 103 7.71 -2.57 -1.26
CA TYR A 103 8.61 -1.48 -0.95
C TYR A 103 8.31 -0.86 0.42
N SER A 104 7.03 -0.61 0.70
CA SER A 104 6.59 -0.02 1.97
C SER A 104 6.77 -0.97 3.16
N ILE A 105 6.56 -2.27 2.97
CA ILE A 105 6.77 -3.29 3.99
C ILE A 105 8.25 -3.38 4.36
N TYR A 106 9.16 -3.42 3.38
CA TYR A 106 10.58 -3.51 3.66
C TYR A 106 11.17 -2.21 4.20
N TRP A 107 10.64 -1.06 3.76
CA TRP A 107 10.96 0.21 4.40
C TRP A 107 10.63 0.18 5.89
N LEU A 108 9.42 -0.27 6.25
CA LEU A 108 9.00 -0.40 7.65
C LEU A 108 9.83 -1.43 8.41
N TYR A 109 10.15 -2.56 7.79
CA TYR A 109 11.03 -3.59 8.38
C TYR A 109 12.40 -3.01 8.71
N ASN A 110 12.98 -2.23 7.83
CA ASN A 110 14.29 -1.60 8.06
C ASN A 110 14.28 -0.58 9.21
N HIS A 111 13.12 0.02 9.51
CA HIS A 111 12.98 0.95 10.63
C HIS A 111 12.63 0.26 11.96
N THR A 112 12.01 -0.91 11.93
CA THR A 112 11.46 -1.55 13.13
C THR A 112 12.16 -2.86 13.50
N GLY A 113 12.73 -3.58 12.54
CA GLY A 113 13.23 -4.95 12.72
C GLY A 113 12.11 -5.99 12.95
N GLU A 114 10.83 -5.64 12.77
CA GLU A 114 9.70 -6.53 13.04
C GLU A 114 9.62 -7.65 12.00
N LYS A 115 10.02 -8.88 12.39
CA LYS A 115 10.14 -10.04 11.47
C LYS A 115 8.82 -10.46 10.84
N SER A 116 7.68 -10.24 11.49
CA SER A 116 6.36 -10.53 10.93
C SER A 116 6.09 -9.79 9.60
N LEU A 117 6.77 -8.66 9.37
CA LEU A 117 6.67 -7.92 8.11
C LEU A 117 7.22 -8.73 6.92
N LEU A 118 8.18 -9.61 7.12
CA LEU A 118 8.71 -10.49 6.08
C LEU A 118 7.64 -11.53 5.63
N ASP A 119 6.86 -12.05 6.58
CA ASP A 119 5.75 -12.96 6.27
C ASP A 119 4.65 -12.21 5.51
N ILE A 120 4.37 -10.96 5.89
CA ILE A 120 3.43 -10.10 5.18
C ILE A 120 3.94 -9.81 3.76
N GLY A 121 5.22 -9.52 3.59
CA GLY A 121 5.86 -9.34 2.28
C GLY A 121 5.65 -10.57 1.39
N THR A 122 5.90 -11.75 1.92
CA THR A 122 5.67 -13.03 1.22
C THR A 122 4.20 -13.20 0.82
N LYS A 123 3.28 -12.89 1.71
CA LYS A 123 1.83 -12.93 1.44
C LYS A 123 1.45 -11.97 0.30
N ILE A 124 1.91 -10.74 0.35
CA ILE A 124 1.65 -9.73 -0.69
C ILE A 124 2.23 -10.18 -2.03
N TYR A 125 3.48 -10.64 -2.05
CA TYR A 125 4.12 -11.10 -3.29
C TYR A 125 3.36 -12.25 -3.97
N LYS A 126 2.87 -13.22 -3.18
CA LYS A 126 2.05 -14.33 -3.70
C LYS A 126 0.70 -13.89 -4.26
N ASN A 127 0.17 -12.76 -3.83
CA ASN A 127 -1.13 -12.23 -4.24
C ASN A 127 -1.05 -11.11 -5.29
N THR A 128 0.14 -10.62 -5.64
CA THR A 128 0.33 -9.67 -6.74
C THR A 128 0.54 -10.37 -8.08
N ALA A 129 0.45 -9.62 -9.17
CA ALA A 129 0.71 -10.17 -10.51
C ALA A 129 2.16 -10.66 -10.64
N ASP A 130 2.36 -11.76 -11.35
CA ASP A 130 3.67 -12.34 -11.58
C ASP A 130 4.43 -11.59 -12.70
N TRP A 131 5.31 -10.71 -12.31
CA TRP A 131 6.18 -9.94 -13.21
C TRP A 131 7.49 -10.66 -13.56
N THR A 132 7.64 -11.95 -13.20
CA THR A 132 8.80 -12.78 -13.57
C THR A 132 8.61 -13.51 -14.90
N GLN A 133 7.42 -13.46 -15.47
CA GLN A 133 7.10 -14.19 -16.70
C GLN A 133 7.96 -13.74 -17.88
N LYS A 134 8.69 -14.69 -18.49
CA LYS A 134 9.65 -14.39 -19.56
C LYS A 134 9.00 -14.13 -20.92
N ASN A 135 7.86 -14.75 -21.19
CA ASN A 135 7.25 -14.77 -22.53
C ASN A 135 6.03 -13.86 -22.64
N ASN A 136 5.49 -13.38 -21.54
CA ASN A 136 4.31 -12.52 -21.54
C ASN A 136 4.27 -11.66 -20.28
N LEU A 137 3.90 -10.40 -20.43
CA LEU A 137 3.67 -9.53 -19.26
C LEU A 137 2.28 -9.82 -18.65
N PRO A 138 2.10 -9.69 -17.32
CA PRO A 138 0.81 -9.86 -16.68
C PRO A 138 -0.28 -8.97 -17.28
N ASN A 139 0.10 -7.80 -17.75
CA ASN A 139 -0.74 -6.88 -18.53
C ASN A 139 0.12 -5.87 -19.30
N TRP A 140 -0.48 -5.22 -20.29
CA TRP A 140 0.19 -4.25 -21.17
C TRP A 140 -0.12 -2.79 -20.84
N HIS A 141 -0.74 -2.51 -19.71
CA HIS A 141 -0.96 -1.15 -19.28
C HIS A 141 0.37 -0.52 -18.85
N ASN A 142 0.83 0.49 -19.59
CA ASN A 142 2.16 1.07 -19.44
C ASN A 142 2.46 1.58 -18.02
N VAL A 143 1.48 2.16 -17.32
CA VAL A 143 1.67 2.58 -15.92
C VAL A 143 1.89 1.38 -15.00
N ASN A 144 1.17 0.27 -15.21
CA ASN A 144 1.36 -0.95 -14.42
C ASN A 144 2.76 -1.54 -14.65
N ILE A 145 3.22 -1.54 -15.91
CA ILE A 145 4.59 -1.98 -16.23
C ILE A 145 5.61 -1.12 -15.47
N ALA A 146 5.52 0.20 -15.62
CA ALA A 146 6.47 1.14 -15.00
C ALA A 146 6.49 1.03 -13.47
N GLN A 147 5.34 0.87 -12.83
CA GLN A 147 5.22 0.79 -11.37
C GLN A 147 5.67 -0.56 -10.80
N SER A 148 5.40 -1.66 -11.50
CA SER A 148 5.34 -2.98 -10.86
C SER A 148 6.38 -3.98 -11.34
N PHE A 149 7.07 -3.72 -12.48
CA PHE A 149 8.12 -4.63 -12.98
C PHE A 149 9.26 -4.86 -11.97
N ARG A 150 9.45 -3.94 -11.04
CA ARG A 150 10.44 -4.05 -9.96
C ARG A 150 10.04 -5.00 -8.83
N ALA A 151 8.77 -5.43 -8.76
CA ALA A 151 8.26 -6.23 -7.65
C ALA A 151 9.12 -7.49 -7.37
N PRO A 152 9.56 -8.28 -8.39
CA PRO A 152 10.42 -9.43 -8.15
C PRO A 152 11.79 -9.09 -7.57
N ALA A 153 12.33 -7.92 -7.90
CA ALA A 153 13.63 -7.48 -7.38
C ALA A 153 13.51 -6.84 -5.99
N THR A 154 12.30 -6.44 -5.60
CA THR A 154 12.03 -5.89 -4.27
C THR A 154 11.77 -7.01 -3.25
N TYR A 155 11.16 -8.11 -3.68
CA TYR A 155 10.94 -9.32 -2.88
C TYR A 155 12.23 -10.12 -2.70
#